data_006d5d532b7a2dcfb9397e613c7d17ff
#
_entry.id   006d5d532b7a2dcfb9397e613c7d17ff
#
_cell.length_a   1.000
_cell.length_b   1.000
_cell.length_c   1.000
_cell.angle_alpha   90.00
_cell.angle_beta   90.00
_cell.angle_gamma   90.00
#
_symmetry.space_group_name_H-M   'P 1'
#
loop_
_entity.id
_entity.type
_entity.pdbx_description
1 polymer ?
#
loop_
_entity_poly.entity_id
_entity_poly.type
_entity_poly.pdbx_seq_one_letter_code
_entity_poly.pdbx_strand_id
1 'polypeptide(L)'
;MFFQHVEDNKQVSIGITNSKAIKKGFEIGNITTADLLDSTPYRNSIDLITIKGKYIRQALQDSAGKLSADGKSLTSDGFLQVSGIKMTIDLSRSNDDRITKLKVKCTQCSEVIYEDLIDDQNYNVSINSFLGIQGGDGYVVFPENKVSQLDGPLDTDVIKKYIEANSPISKDTIKDQNRITILGGTSGSGRSIQSTNTLILETMLYVVLTQFLCLSLVK
;
A
#
# COMPACT_ATOMS: atom_id res chain seq x y z
N MET A 1 13.76 -16.73 1.49
CA MET A 1 13.61 -18.20 1.46
C MET A 1 12.15 -18.66 1.34
N PHE A 2 11.13 -17.91 1.80
CA PHE A 2 9.71 -18.34 1.71
C PHE A 2 9.09 -18.19 0.31
N PHE A 3 9.57 -17.31 -0.53
CA PHE A 3 9.05 -17.13 -1.90
C PHE A 3 9.91 -17.76 -2.99
N GLN A 4 10.94 -18.52 -2.64
CA GLN A 4 11.72 -19.35 -3.60
C GLN A 4 10.96 -20.61 -4.08
N HIS A 5 9.81 -20.91 -3.50
CA HIS A 5 8.92 -21.98 -3.95
C HIS A 5 7.67 -21.50 -4.68
N VAL A 6 7.60 -20.25 -5.09
CA VAL A 6 6.63 -19.83 -6.09
C VAL A 6 7.16 -20.32 -7.44
N GLU A 7 6.95 -21.58 -7.70
CA GLU A 7 6.97 -22.15 -9.04
C GLU A 7 6.07 -21.25 -9.89
N ASP A 8 6.60 -20.77 -11.01
CA ASP A 8 6.03 -19.81 -11.95
C ASP A 8 6.23 -18.31 -11.56
N ASN A 9 7.43 -17.76 -11.81
CA ASN A 9 7.71 -16.36 -12.20
C ASN A 9 6.64 -15.29 -11.82
N LYS A 10 5.93 -15.43 -10.68
CA LYS A 10 4.90 -14.49 -10.25
C LYS A 10 5.57 -13.29 -9.58
N GLN A 11 6.08 -12.38 -10.40
CA GLN A 11 6.60 -11.12 -9.89
C GLN A 11 5.46 -10.30 -9.27
N VAL A 12 5.66 -9.86 -8.03
CA VAL A 12 4.72 -8.97 -7.34
C VAL A 12 5.04 -7.53 -7.69
N SER A 13 4.06 -6.84 -8.26
CA SER A 13 4.20 -5.42 -8.63
C SER A 13 3.54 -4.47 -7.64
N ILE A 14 2.57 -4.96 -6.86
CA ILE A 14 1.67 -4.16 -6.05
C ILE A 14 1.67 -4.66 -4.62
N GLY A 15 1.79 -3.75 -3.65
CA GLY A 15 1.53 -4.00 -2.25
C GLY A 15 0.38 -3.13 -1.76
N ILE A 16 -0.55 -3.70 -0.98
CA ILE A 16 -1.71 -2.99 -0.42
C ILE A 16 -1.85 -3.33 1.06
N THR A 17 -2.04 -2.29 1.87
CA THR A 17 -2.44 -2.42 3.27
C THR A 17 -3.40 -1.30 3.65
N ASN A 18 -4.12 -1.41 4.77
CA ASN A 18 -4.99 -0.35 5.27
C ASN A 18 -4.28 0.53 6.30
N SER A 19 -4.71 1.77 6.42
CA SER A 19 -4.09 2.77 7.31
C SER A 19 -4.11 2.36 8.78
N LYS A 20 -5.09 1.57 9.22
CA LYS A 20 -5.21 1.10 10.60
C LYS A 20 -4.42 -0.17 10.94
N ALA A 21 -3.78 -0.81 9.96
CA ALA A 21 -2.94 -1.97 10.23
C ALA A 21 -1.76 -1.63 11.13
N ILE A 22 -1.34 -0.36 11.14
CA ILE A 22 -0.28 0.16 12.00
C ILE A 22 -0.88 1.09 13.06
N LYS A 23 -0.59 0.81 14.33
CA LYS A 23 -1.12 1.55 15.48
C LYS A 23 -0.16 2.58 16.05
N LYS A 24 1.14 2.32 15.95
CA LYS A 24 2.16 3.15 16.58
C LYS A 24 3.41 3.18 15.71
N GLY A 25 4.03 4.35 15.62
CA GLY A 25 5.37 4.49 15.03
C GLY A 25 6.46 4.04 15.99
N PHE A 26 7.70 3.96 15.49
CA PHE A 26 8.87 3.68 16.30
C PHE A 26 9.52 4.98 16.80
N GLU A 27 9.94 4.97 18.04
CA GLU A 27 10.78 6.03 18.59
C GLU A 27 12.23 5.91 18.11
N ILE A 28 12.99 7.00 18.23
CA ILE A 28 14.41 7.03 17.90
C ILE A 28 15.17 6.13 18.89
N GLY A 29 15.91 5.17 18.39
CA GLY A 29 16.72 4.26 19.20
C GLY A 29 16.64 2.81 18.74
N ASN A 30 16.84 1.91 19.69
CA ASN A 30 16.75 0.49 19.41
C ASN A 30 15.29 0.04 19.32
N ILE A 31 14.93 -0.64 18.24
CA ILE A 31 13.59 -1.20 18.05
C ILE A 31 13.56 -2.60 18.65
N THR A 32 12.67 -2.86 19.58
CA THR A 32 12.47 -4.13 20.25
C THR A 32 11.33 -4.94 19.64
N THR A 33 11.25 -6.22 19.99
CA THR A 33 10.08 -7.06 19.60
C THR A 33 8.77 -6.51 20.18
N ALA A 34 8.79 -5.90 21.37
CA ALA A 34 7.62 -5.27 21.95
C ALA A 34 7.14 -4.08 21.10
N ASP A 35 8.06 -3.25 20.61
CA ASP A 35 7.73 -2.13 19.72
C ASP A 35 7.07 -2.62 18.41
N LEU A 36 7.53 -3.75 17.87
CA LEU A 36 6.93 -4.36 16.69
C LEU A 36 5.48 -4.83 16.97
N LEU A 37 5.26 -5.48 18.10
CA LEU A 37 3.93 -5.97 18.49
C LEU A 37 2.97 -4.81 18.80
N ASP A 38 3.45 -3.73 19.40
CA ASP A 38 2.66 -2.51 19.61
C ASP A 38 2.32 -1.82 18.29
N SER A 39 3.23 -1.85 17.34
CA SER A 39 3.03 -1.25 16.01
C SER A 39 2.02 -2.02 15.18
N THR A 40 2.12 -3.36 15.13
CA THR A 40 1.25 -4.25 14.33
C THR A 40 0.61 -5.33 15.20
N PRO A 41 -0.37 -4.95 16.05
CA PRO A 41 -0.91 -5.85 17.08
C PRO A 41 -1.85 -6.93 16.53
N TYR A 42 -2.30 -6.80 15.28
CA TYR A 42 -3.33 -7.68 14.71
C TYR A 42 -2.80 -9.01 14.21
N ARG A 43 -1.49 -9.14 14.00
CA ARG A 43 -0.85 -10.37 13.54
C ARG A 43 -1.45 -10.90 12.24
N ASN A 44 -1.70 -10.02 11.29
CA ASN A 44 -2.16 -10.43 9.96
C ASN A 44 -1.03 -11.15 9.21
N SER A 45 -1.38 -12.15 8.40
CA SER A 45 -0.45 -12.63 7.37
C SER A 45 -0.36 -11.62 6.22
N ILE A 46 0.75 -11.63 5.53
CA ILE A 46 0.95 -10.89 4.27
C ILE A 46 0.88 -11.90 3.14
N ASP A 47 -0.28 -11.96 2.52
CA ASP A 47 -0.59 -12.95 1.51
C ASP A 47 -0.32 -12.42 0.10
N LEU A 48 -0.20 -13.33 -0.85
CA LEU A 48 -0.14 -13.03 -2.26
C LEU A 48 -1.46 -13.43 -2.92
N ILE A 49 -2.17 -12.47 -3.52
CA ILE A 49 -3.36 -12.74 -4.33
C ILE A 49 -3.12 -12.36 -5.77
N THR A 50 -3.76 -13.09 -6.69
CA THR A 50 -3.87 -12.71 -8.10
C THR A 50 -5.27 -12.17 -8.35
N ILE A 51 -5.36 -10.96 -8.91
CA ILE A 51 -6.64 -10.26 -9.10
C ILE A 51 -6.61 -9.38 -10.35
N LYS A 52 -7.76 -9.18 -11.01
CA LYS A 52 -7.85 -8.31 -12.18
C LYS A 52 -7.72 -6.83 -11.82
N GLY A 53 -7.14 -6.04 -12.74
CA GLY A 53 -6.91 -4.61 -12.58
C GLY A 53 -8.18 -3.81 -12.25
N LYS A 54 -9.31 -4.13 -12.85
CA LYS A 54 -10.59 -3.46 -12.57
C LYS A 54 -10.99 -3.51 -11.09
N TYR A 55 -10.70 -4.59 -10.38
CA TYR A 55 -11.02 -4.73 -8.96
C TYR A 55 -10.03 -3.99 -8.08
N ILE A 56 -8.76 -3.87 -8.51
CA ILE A 56 -7.78 -3.00 -7.88
C ILE A 56 -8.22 -1.54 -8.02
N ARG A 57 -8.64 -1.12 -9.22
CA ARG A 57 -9.18 0.22 -9.48
C ARG A 57 -10.38 0.51 -8.60
N GLN A 58 -11.32 -0.42 -8.50
CA GLN A 58 -12.51 -0.29 -7.64
C GLN A 58 -12.11 -0.06 -6.17
N ALA A 59 -11.25 -0.91 -5.62
CA ALA A 59 -10.80 -0.77 -4.23
C ALA A 59 -10.10 0.57 -3.97
N LEU A 60 -9.26 1.03 -4.91
CA LEU A 60 -8.57 2.31 -4.78
C LEU A 60 -9.54 3.50 -4.91
N GLN A 61 -10.56 3.39 -5.76
CA GLN A 61 -11.60 4.38 -5.90
C GLN A 61 -12.41 4.51 -4.60
N ASP A 62 -12.82 3.38 -4.01
CA ASP A 62 -13.50 3.34 -2.70
C ASP A 62 -12.61 3.96 -1.61
N SER A 63 -11.31 3.68 -1.65
CA SER A 63 -10.32 4.29 -0.76
C SER A 63 -10.22 5.81 -0.93
N ALA A 64 -10.15 6.30 -2.17
CA ALA A 64 -10.09 7.73 -2.47
C ALA A 64 -11.37 8.46 -2.01
N GLY A 65 -12.53 7.78 -2.06
CA GLY A 65 -13.81 8.29 -1.55
C GLY A 65 -13.81 8.57 -0.05
N LYS A 66 -12.91 7.92 0.73
CA LYS A 66 -12.78 8.11 2.19
C LYS A 66 -12.01 9.39 2.59
N LEU A 67 -11.41 10.10 1.64
CA LEU A 67 -10.77 11.38 1.91
C LEU A 67 -11.82 12.48 2.10
N SER A 68 -11.56 13.40 3.04
CA SER A 68 -12.33 14.63 3.19
C SER A 68 -12.21 15.53 1.94
N ALA A 69 -13.14 16.47 1.76
CA ALA A 69 -13.13 17.38 0.63
C ALA A 69 -11.88 18.28 0.55
N ASP A 70 -11.22 18.52 1.67
CA ASP A 70 -9.97 19.26 1.75
C ASP A 70 -8.72 18.38 1.64
N GLY A 71 -8.88 17.05 1.61
CA GLY A 71 -7.80 16.06 1.52
C GLY A 71 -6.93 15.94 2.76
N LYS A 72 -7.30 16.57 3.88
CA LYS A 72 -6.48 16.62 5.10
C LYS A 72 -6.84 15.57 6.14
N SER A 73 -8.00 14.97 6.01
CA SER A 73 -8.49 13.95 6.94
C SER A 73 -9.22 12.84 6.22
N LEU A 74 -9.49 11.76 6.94
CA LEU A 74 -10.34 10.67 6.47
C LEU A 74 -11.75 10.86 7.01
N THR A 75 -12.75 10.67 6.18
CA THR A 75 -14.17 10.64 6.56
C THR A 75 -14.58 9.33 7.18
N SER A 76 -13.82 8.28 6.90
CA SER A 76 -13.98 6.94 7.48
C SER A 76 -12.65 6.19 7.48
N ASP A 77 -12.60 5.12 8.26
CA ASP A 77 -11.43 4.25 8.35
C ASP A 77 -11.14 3.49 7.05
N GLY A 78 -9.94 2.92 6.97
CA GLY A 78 -9.58 1.97 5.92
C GLY A 78 -9.05 2.60 4.64
N PHE A 79 -8.49 3.82 4.68
CA PHE A 79 -7.74 4.33 3.53
C PHE A 79 -6.59 3.38 3.18
N LEU A 80 -6.49 3.01 1.89
CA LEU A 80 -5.47 2.07 1.43
C LEU A 80 -4.13 2.76 1.22
N GLN A 81 -3.10 2.15 1.77
CA GLN A 81 -1.70 2.47 1.50
C GLN A 81 -1.18 1.52 0.44
N VAL A 82 -0.41 2.06 -0.51
CA VAL A 82 0.00 1.31 -1.69
C VAL A 82 1.49 1.40 -1.97
N SER A 83 2.04 0.33 -2.55
CA SER A 83 3.34 0.36 -3.22
C SER A 83 3.21 -0.21 -4.63
N GLY A 84 4.15 0.16 -5.51
CA GLY A 84 4.08 -0.25 -6.91
C GLY A 84 2.95 0.40 -7.72
N ILE A 85 2.23 1.35 -7.12
CA ILE A 85 1.17 2.14 -7.75
C ILE A 85 1.55 3.62 -7.71
N LYS A 86 1.21 4.35 -8.78
CA LYS A 86 1.12 5.81 -8.79
C LYS A 86 -0.29 6.21 -9.18
N MET A 87 -0.92 7.08 -8.36
CA MET A 87 -2.28 7.53 -8.62
C MET A 87 -2.45 9.04 -8.39
N THR A 88 -3.37 9.64 -9.14
CA THR A 88 -3.82 11.01 -8.95
C THR A 88 -5.27 11.00 -8.49
N ILE A 89 -5.53 11.60 -7.35
CA ILE A 89 -6.85 11.76 -6.73
C ILE A 89 -7.28 13.21 -6.90
N ASP A 90 -8.43 13.44 -7.54
CA ASP A 90 -9.01 14.76 -7.72
C ASP A 90 -10.25 14.92 -6.81
N LEU A 91 -10.11 15.70 -5.75
CA LEU A 91 -11.14 15.92 -4.74
C LEU A 91 -12.30 16.80 -5.24
N SER A 92 -12.17 17.44 -6.40
CA SER A 92 -13.27 18.20 -7.02
C SER A 92 -14.32 17.28 -7.66
N ARG A 93 -14.01 16.01 -7.84
CA ARG A 93 -14.88 14.98 -8.43
C ARG A 93 -15.73 14.29 -7.37
N SER A 94 -16.77 13.58 -7.81
CA SER A 94 -17.58 12.74 -6.92
C SER A 94 -16.75 11.64 -6.25
N ASN A 95 -17.14 11.20 -5.06
CA ASN A 95 -16.40 10.22 -4.27
C ASN A 95 -16.09 8.91 -5.01
N ASP A 96 -16.93 8.53 -5.94
CA ASP A 96 -16.85 7.32 -6.76
C ASP A 96 -16.06 7.48 -8.06
N ASP A 97 -15.51 8.70 -8.32
CA ASP A 97 -14.75 9.00 -9.54
C ASP A 97 -13.54 9.93 -9.29
N ARG A 98 -12.88 9.81 -8.14
CA ARG A 98 -11.77 10.68 -7.75
C ARG A 98 -10.43 10.31 -8.39
N ILE A 99 -10.24 9.05 -8.79
CA ILE A 99 -8.96 8.63 -9.39
C ILE A 99 -8.95 8.95 -10.88
N THR A 100 -8.14 9.93 -11.24
CA THR A 100 -8.00 10.40 -12.64
C THR A 100 -6.82 9.76 -13.37
N LYS A 101 -5.80 9.28 -12.64
CA LYS A 101 -4.66 8.54 -13.18
C LYS A 101 -4.33 7.39 -12.26
N LEU A 102 -4.07 6.21 -12.85
CA LEU A 102 -3.71 5.01 -12.11
C LEU A 102 -2.69 4.21 -12.91
N LYS A 103 -1.46 4.14 -12.39
CA LYS A 103 -0.34 3.46 -13.03
C LYS A 103 0.25 2.42 -12.09
N VAL A 104 0.75 1.32 -12.64
CA VAL A 104 1.41 0.24 -11.93
C VAL A 104 2.86 0.10 -12.38
N LYS A 105 3.72 -0.30 -11.45
CA LYS A 105 5.13 -0.55 -11.73
C LYS A 105 5.26 -1.75 -12.67
N CYS A 106 5.95 -1.56 -13.80
CA CYS A 106 6.30 -2.64 -14.71
C CYS A 106 7.26 -3.62 -14.00
N THR A 107 6.91 -4.91 -14.01
CA THR A 107 7.74 -5.96 -13.39
C THR A 107 8.75 -6.57 -14.35
N GLN A 108 8.55 -6.41 -15.66
CA GLN A 108 9.40 -7.00 -16.70
C GLN A 108 10.36 -5.98 -17.32
N CYS A 109 10.27 -4.70 -16.91
CA CYS A 109 11.12 -3.65 -17.44
C CYS A 109 12.46 -3.63 -16.72
N SER A 110 13.55 -3.36 -17.44
CA SER A 110 14.90 -3.19 -16.87
C SER A 110 15.04 -1.94 -16.01
N GLU A 111 14.21 -0.94 -16.27
CA GLU A 111 14.15 0.31 -15.52
C GLU A 111 12.85 0.41 -14.72
N VAL A 112 12.82 1.33 -13.73
CA VAL A 112 11.61 1.60 -12.93
C VAL A 112 10.62 2.42 -13.73
N ILE A 113 9.78 1.75 -14.51
CA ILE A 113 8.74 2.34 -15.35
C ILE A 113 7.36 2.06 -14.73
N TYR A 114 6.43 3.01 -14.89
CA TYR A 114 5.03 2.89 -14.47
C TYR A 114 4.13 2.99 -15.70
N GLU A 115 3.33 1.97 -15.94
CA GLU A 115 2.39 1.83 -17.06
C GLU A 115 0.95 1.97 -16.56
N ASP A 116 0.02 2.28 -17.45
CA ASP A 116 -1.39 2.38 -17.08
C ASP A 116 -1.93 1.01 -16.63
N LEU A 117 -2.73 1.00 -15.56
CA LEU A 117 -3.37 -0.24 -15.10
C LEU A 117 -4.41 -0.70 -16.11
N ILE A 118 -4.31 -1.95 -16.54
CA ILE A 118 -5.21 -2.58 -17.52
C ILE A 118 -6.26 -3.39 -16.77
N ASP A 119 -7.53 -3.06 -16.97
CA ASP A 119 -8.66 -3.58 -16.19
C ASP A 119 -8.82 -5.11 -16.27
N ASP A 120 -8.63 -5.72 -17.43
CA ASP A 120 -8.78 -7.16 -17.60
C ASP A 120 -7.50 -7.97 -17.39
N GLN A 121 -6.37 -7.32 -17.15
CA GLN A 121 -5.10 -7.98 -16.82
C GLN A 121 -5.09 -8.45 -15.37
N ASN A 122 -4.50 -9.61 -15.13
CA ASN A 122 -4.22 -10.12 -13.79
C ASN A 122 -2.94 -9.52 -13.22
N TYR A 123 -3.01 -9.10 -11.97
CA TYR A 123 -1.89 -8.57 -11.19
C TYR A 123 -1.68 -9.39 -9.94
N ASN A 124 -0.42 -9.61 -9.57
CA ASN A 124 -0.05 -10.21 -8.30
C ASN A 124 0.10 -9.10 -7.25
N VAL A 125 -0.71 -9.19 -6.21
CA VAL A 125 -0.82 -8.20 -5.15
C VAL A 125 -0.43 -8.84 -3.82
N SER A 126 0.54 -8.24 -3.15
CA SER A 126 0.83 -8.55 -1.75
C SER A 126 -0.11 -7.74 -0.86
N ILE A 127 -0.85 -8.41 0.01
CA ILE A 127 -1.94 -7.81 0.78
C ILE A 127 -2.04 -8.45 2.16
N ASN A 128 -2.42 -7.68 3.19
CA ASN A 128 -2.67 -8.29 4.49
C ASN A 128 -3.96 -9.14 4.48
N SER A 129 -3.99 -10.20 5.30
CA SER A 129 -5.11 -11.15 5.34
C SER A 129 -6.44 -10.51 5.77
N PHE A 130 -6.40 -9.44 6.57
CA PHE A 130 -7.60 -8.69 6.93
C PHE A 130 -8.32 -8.12 5.71
N LEU A 131 -7.59 -7.57 4.74
CA LEU A 131 -8.15 -7.07 3.48
C LEU A 131 -8.40 -8.21 2.48
N GLY A 132 -7.37 -9.03 2.23
CA GLY A 132 -7.38 -10.00 1.12
C GLY A 132 -8.26 -11.23 1.35
N ILE A 133 -8.51 -11.58 2.62
CA ILE A 133 -9.29 -12.78 3.00
C ILE A 133 -10.62 -12.39 3.63
N GLN A 134 -10.59 -11.44 4.58
CA GLN A 134 -11.77 -11.12 5.39
C GLN A 134 -12.62 -9.99 4.79
N GLY A 135 -12.13 -9.27 3.77
CA GLY A 135 -12.82 -8.10 3.21
C GLY A 135 -12.93 -6.94 4.21
N GLY A 136 -11.93 -6.82 5.09
CA GLY A 136 -11.90 -5.82 6.15
C GLY A 136 -12.03 -4.39 5.64
N ASP A 137 -12.47 -3.47 6.48
CA ASP A 137 -12.78 -2.07 6.16
C ASP A 137 -13.76 -1.90 4.96
N GLY A 138 -14.54 -2.96 4.64
CA GLY A 138 -15.51 -2.99 3.55
C GLY A 138 -14.93 -3.38 2.18
N TYR A 139 -13.67 -3.79 2.10
CA TYR A 139 -13.02 -4.19 0.84
C TYR A 139 -13.31 -5.64 0.43
N VAL A 140 -14.60 -6.01 0.41
CA VAL A 140 -15.06 -7.34 -0.03
C VAL A 140 -14.65 -7.69 -1.46
N VAL A 141 -14.35 -6.69 -2.25
CA VAL A 141 -13.88 -6.83 -3.63
C VAL A 141 -12.64 -7.75 -3.75
N PHE A 142 -11.74 -7.76 -2.75
CA PHE A 142 -10.56 -8.62 -2.76
C PHE A 142 -10.90 -10.10 -2.57
N PRO A 143 -11.55 -10.53 -1.47
CA PRO A 143 -11.86 -11.95 -1.29
C PRO A 143 -12.82 -12.51 -2.34
N GLU A 144 -13.76 -11.70 -2.83
CA GLU A 144 -14.77 -12.15 -3.81
C GLU A 144 -14.23 -12.31 -5.23
N ASN A 145 -13.15 -11.58 -5.58
CA ASN A 145 -12.69 -11.52 -6.98
C ASN A 145 -11.23 -11.97 -7.19
N LYS A 146 -10.57 -12.49 -6.16
CA LYS A 146 -9.24 -13.08 -6.33
C LYS A 146 -9.30 -14.35 -7.17
N VAL A 147 -8.37 -14.49 -8.09
CA VAL A 147 -8.22 -15.68 -8.95
C VAL A 147 -7.46 -16.78 -8.21
N SER A 148 -6.46 -16.39 -7.42
CA SER A 148 -5.65 -17.30 -6.61
C SER A 148 -5.15 -16.60 -5.36
N GLN A 149 -4.76 -17.39 -4.36
CA GLN A 149 -4.16 -16.93 -3.11
C GLN A 149 -3.03 -17.88 -2.71
N LEU A 150 -1.99 -17.30 -2.13
CA LEU A 150 -0.91 -17.99 -1.44
C LEU A 150 -0.72 -17.32 -0.09
N ASP A 151 -0.81 -18.09 0.97
CA ASP A 151 -0.63 -17.62 2.34
C ASP A 151 0.83 -17.23 2.59
N GLY A 152 1.04 -16.12 3.29
CA GLY A 152 2.35 -15.57 3.56
C GLY A 152 2.71 -15.53 5.05
N PRO A 153 3.89 -14.98 5.37
CA PRO A 153 4.35 -14.81 6.75
C PRO A 153 3.54 -13.73 7.49
N LEU A 154 3.67 -13.71 8.82
CA LEU A 154 3.09 -12.64 9.64
C LEU A 154 3.73 -11.28 9.31
N ASP A 155 2.93 -10.23 9.40
CA ASP A 155 3.35 -8.83 9.20
C ASP A 155 4.52 -8.44 10.12
N THR A 156 4.49 -8.86 11.38
CA THR A 156 5.57 -8.65 12.34
C THR A 156 6.90 -9.27 11.88
N ASP A 157 6.86 -10.48 11.29
CA ASP A 157 8.07 -11.15 10.80
C ASP A 157 8.63 -10.47 9.56
N VAL A 158 7.76 -9.98 8.69
CA VAL A 158 8.14 -9.21 7.49
C VAL A 158 8.82 -7.91 7.89
N ILE A 159 8.22 -7.15 8.83
CA ILE A 159 8.78 -5.88 9.32
C ILE A 159 10.11 -6.10 10.02
N LYS A 160 10.21 -7.11 10.90
CA LYS A 160 11.44 -7.47 11.59
C LYS A 160 12.58 -7.71 10.60
N LYS A 161 12.36 -8.57 9.61
CA LYS A 161 13.38 -8.87 8.58
C LYS A 161 13.81 -7.62 7.80
N TYR A 162 12.86 -6.72 7.51
CA TYR A 162 13.20 -5.46 6.85
C TYR A 162 14.09 -4.58 7.73
N ILE A 163 13.73 -4.39 9.00
CA ILE A 163 14.50 -3.59 9.95
C ILE A 163 15.91 -4.16 10.09
N GLU A 164 16.04 -5.47 10.29
CA GLU A 164 17.34 -6.15 10.40
C GLU A 164 18.23 -5.95 9.15
N ALA A 165 17.62 -6.00 7.95
CA ALA A 165 18.34 -5.86 6.69
C ALA A 165 18.74 -4.42 6.34
N ASN A 166 18.06 -3.41 6.90
CA ASN A 166 18.22 -2.01 6.53
C ASN A 166 18.64 -1.10 7.69
N SER A 167 18.92 -1.65 8.87
CA SER A 167 19.38 -0.84 10.00
C SER A 167 20.82 -0.32 9.81
N PRO A 168 21.12 0.91 10.26
CA PRO A 168 20.19 1.84 10.90
C PRO A 168 19.23 2.51 9.88
N ILE A 169 17.95 2.55 10.23
CA ILE A 169 16.94 3.22 9.39
C ILE A 169 16.94 4.71 9.71
N SER A 170 17.15 5.55 8.70
CA SER A 170 17.13 7.00 8.81
C SER A 170 16.06 7.60 7.89
N LYS A 171 15.81 8.90 8.00
CA LYS A 171 14.95 9.62 7.06
C LYS A 171 15.40 9.49 5.60
N ASP A 172 16.70 9.36 5.37
CA ASP A 172 17.26 9.20 4.03
C ASP A 172 17.02 7.80 3.44
N THR A 173 16.80 6.82 4.31
CA THR A 173 16.42 5.45 3.90
C THR A 173 14.99 5.40 3.32
N ILE A 174 14.14 6.32 3.78
CA ILE A 174 12.72 6.38 3.42
C ILE A 174 12.52 7.56 2.46
N LYS A 175 12.57 7.28 1.16
CA LYS A 175 12.33 8.31 0.13
C LYS A 175 10.85 8.43 -0.16
N ASP A 176 10.33 9.66 -0.16
CA ASP A 176 9.02 9.93 -0.74
C ASP A 176 9.04 9.57 -2.23
N GLN A 177 8.19 8.65 -2.63
CA GLN A 177 8.11 8.17 -4.01
C GLN A 177 7.02 8.89 -4.81
N ASN A 178 6.39 9.94 -4.25
CA ASN A 178 5.31 10.68 -4.90
C ASN A 178 4.24 9.75 -5.52
N ARG A 179 3.82 8.74 -4.75
CA ARG A 179 2.90 7.70 -5.25
C ARG A 179 1.46 8.18 -5.36
N ILE A 180 1.08 9.10 -4.48
CA ILE A 180 -0.27 9.64 -4.41
C ILE A 180 -0.18 11.15 -4.61
N THR A 181 -0.82 11.65 -5.67
CA THR A 181 -0.98 13.07 -5.92
C THR A 181 -2.43 13.45 -5.65
N ILE A 182 -2.67 14.46 -4.82
CA ILE A 182 -4.01 14.95 -4.50
C ILE A 182 -4.21 16.32 -5.14
N LEU A 183 -5.30 16.49 -5.89
CA LEU A 183 -5.69 17.73 -6.55
C LEU A 183 -7.04 18.20 -5.99
N GLY A 184 -7.36 19.50 -6.11
CA GLY A 184 -8.73 20.03 -5.94
C GLY A 184 -9.18 20.26 -4.49
N GLY A 185 -8.30 20.29 -3.49
CA GLY A 185 -8.69 20.65 -2.11
C GLY A 185 -9.17 22.11 -2.01
N THR A 186 -10.18 22.40 -1.17
CA THR A 186 -10.87 23.70 -1.00
C THR A 186 -10.03 24.84 -0.41
N SER A 187 -8.73 24.84 -0.58
CA SER A 187 -7.85 25.97 -0.28
C SER A 187 -7.53 26.68 -1.58
N GLY A 188 -8.19 27.81 -1.83
CA GLY A 188 -8.07 28.61 -3.04
C GLY A 188 -6.62 28.94 -3.38
N SER A 189 -6.10 28.29 -4.31
CA SER A 189 -5.00 28.51 -5.26
C SER A 189 -4.39 27.14 -5.61
N GLY A 190 -4.22 26.85 -6.90
CA GLY A 190 -3.69 25.59 -7.41
C GLY A 190 -2.27 25.32 -6.95
N ARG A 191 -2.13 24.76 -5.78
CA ARG A 191 -0.91 24.12 -5.29
C ARG A 191 -1.14 22.63 -5.26
N SER A 192 -0.28 21.88 -5.94
CA SER A 192 -0.12 20.47 -5.63
C SER A 192 0.10 20.37 -4.12
N ILE A 193 -0.81 19.76 -3.40
CA ILE A 193 -0.62 19.48 -1.98
C ILE A 193 0.45 18.39 -1.96
N GLN A 194 1.71 18.79 -1.82
CA GLN A 194 2.72 17.89 -1.29
C GLN A 194 2.22 17.47 0.08
N SER A 195 2.13 16.16 0.31
CA SER A 195 1.63 15.53 1.53
C SER A 195 2.07 16.32 2.77
N THR A 196 1.11 16.86 3.52
CA THR A 196 1.41 17.60 4.74
C THR A 196 2.03 16.67 5.77
N ASN A 197 3.10 17.13 6.40
CA ASN A 197 4.00 16.39 7.31
C ASN A 197 3.32 15.58 8.45
N THR A 198 2.06 15.79 8.77
CA THR A 198 1.37 15.10 9.86
C THR A 198 0.83 13.72 9.47
N LEU A 199 0.37 13.53 8.23
CA LEU A 199 0.09 12.22 7.66
C LEU A 199 1.38 11.45 7.33
N ILE A 200 2.49 12.14 7.15
CA ILE A 200 3.78 11.57 6.75
C ILE A 200 4.45 10.81 7.89
N LEU A 201 4.31 11.23 9.16
CA LEU A 201 4.94 10.52 10.28
C LEU A 201 4.28 9.16 10.54
N GLU A 202 2.97 9.05 10.37
CA GLU A 202 2.28 7.75 10.40
C GLU A 202 2.53 6.94 9.13
N THR A 203 2.70 7.58 7.97
CA THR A 203 3.00 6.93 6.68
C THR A 203 4.44 6.43 6.55
N MET A 204 5.39 6.86 7.38
CA MET A 204 6.79 6.42 7.25
C MET A 204 6.95 4.91 7.42
N LEU A 205 6.24 4.31 8.38
CA LEU A 205 6.25 2.86 8.57
C LEU A 205 5.52 2.13 7.42
N TYR A 206 4.50 2.76 6.82
CA TYR A 206 3.79 2.24 5.65
C TYR A 206 4.64 2.18 4.39
N VAL A 207 5.47 3.19 4.17
CA VAL A 207 6.41 3.21 3.03
C VAL A 207 7.39 2.04 3.15
N VAL A 208 7.85 1.76 4.36
CA VAL A 208 8.75 0.65 4.67
C VAL A 208 8.06 -0.70 4.38
N LEU A 209 6.86 -0.93 4.89
CA LEU A 209 6.10 -2.16 4.66
C LEU A 209 5.81 -2.39 3.17
N THR A 210 5.32 -1.38 2.48
CA THR A 210 4.94 -1.53 1.07
C THR A 210 6.14 -1.61 0.13
N GLN A 211 7.28 -1.00 0.45
CA GLN A 211 8.53 -1.19 -0.31
C GLN A 211 9.07 -2.59 -0.15
N PHE A 212 8.98 -3.17 1.05
CA PHE A 212 9.48 -4.51 1.31
C PHE A 212 8.64 -5.59 0.64
N LEU A 213 7.33 -5.42 0.60
CA LEU A 213 6.45 -6.31 -0.12
C LEU A 213 6.80 -6.39 -1.62
N CYS A 214 7.30 -5.30 -2.22
CA CYS A 214 7.79 -5.29 -3.60
C CYS A 214 9.25 -5.75 -3.78
N LEU A 215 10.13 -5.50 -2.80
CA LEU A 215 11.57 -5.78 -2.92
C LEU A 215 11.99 -7.17 -2.43
N SER A 216 11.31 -7.73 -1.43
CA SER A 216 11.62 -9.07 -0.93
C SER A 216 11.16 -10.20 -1.85
N LEU A 217 10.43 -9.86 -2.91
CA LEU A 217 9.95 -10.79 -3.93
C LEU A 217 10.80 -10.75 -5.23
N VAL A 218 11.84 -9.91 -5.29
CA VAL A 218 12.70 -9.70 -6.47
C VAL A 218 14.14 -10.21 -6.24
N LYS A 219 14.43 -10.95 -5.16
CA LYS A 219 15.74 -11.62 -4.99
C LYS A 219 15.58 -13.11 -4.90
#